data_fd641791b5c70f16a81e41d92f842ef7
#
_entry.id   fd641791b5c70f16a81e41d92f842ef7
#
_cell.length_a   1.000
_cell.length_b   1.000
_cell.length_c   1.000
_cell.angle_alpha   90.00
_cell.angle_beta   90.00
_cell.angle_gamma   90.00
#
_symmetry.space_group_name_H-M   'P 1'
#
loop_
_entity.id
_entity.type
_entity.pdbx_description
1 polymer ?
#
loop_
_entity_poly.entity_id
_entity_poly.type
_entity_poly.pdbx_seq_one_letter_code
_entity_poly.pdbx_strand_id
1 'polypeptide(L)'
;MLNMDFSQHVVIETANMDWITSPAAGVLRKPLEREAKESGHTTSIVQYLPDSAFASHPHPLGEEILVLEGVFSDESGDYPAGSYIRNPPGSQHAPFSRQGCTLFVKLNHFSPNDLAQVRIDTQSAPWQPGQGGLEVMPLHHFETEHTALVRWPAGERFQPHRHFGGEEILVLSGEFRDEHGVYPAGTWLRSPHLSEHFPWVEQETVIFVKTGHLPLNSQSQLPDTDL
;
A
#
# COMPACT_ATOMS: atom_id res chain seq x y z
N MET A 1 17.37 -9.17 -0.69
CA MET A 1 16.17 -8.83 0.10
C MET A 1 16.27 -7.39 0.54
N LEU A 2 15.18 -6.64 0.46
CA LEU A 2 15.07 -5.26 0.91
C LEU A 2 13.87 -5.17 1.86
N ASN A 3 14.08 -4.70 3.09
CA ASN A 3 13.05 -4.49 4.12
C ASN A 3 12.12 -5.70 4.38
N MET A 4 12.64 -6.92 4.27
CA MET A 4 11.88 -8.17 4.46
C MET A 4 11.86 -8.66 5.91
N ASP A 5 12.46 -7.92 6.85
CA ASP A 5 12.26 -8.14 8.28
C ASP A 5 11.00 -7.39 8.75
N PHE A 6 9.88 -8.12 8.83
CA PHE A 6 8.59 -7.56 9.22
C PHE A 6 8.48 -7.26 10.73
N SER A 7 9.51 -7.54 11.51
CA SER A 7 9.60 -7.11 12.90
C SER A 7 10.12 -5.68 13.07
N GLN A 8 10.60 -5.09 11.98
CA GLN A 8 11.19 -3.76 11.98
C GLN A 8 10.18 -2.70 11.51
N HIS A 9 10.19 -1.56 12.19
CA HIS A 9 9.56 -0.34 11.69
C HIS A 9 10.39 0.20 10.52
N VAL A 10 9.73 0.57 9.42
CA VAL A 10 10.36 1.12 8.22
C VAL A 10 9.68 2.41 7.84
N VAL A 11 10.46 3.46 7.54
CA VAL A 11 9.98 4.74 7.01
C VAL A 11 10.81 5.11 5.79
N ILE A 12 10.15 5.39 4.68
CA ILE A 12 10.80 5.77 3.42
C ILE A 12 10.07 6.96 2.80
N GLU A 13 10.76 8.10 2.72
CA GLU A 13 10.31 9.22 1.89
C GLU A 13 10.64 8.92 0.43
N THR A 14 9.65 8.56 -0.37
CA THR A 14 9.87 8.14 -1.76
C THR A 14 10.40 9.25 -2.65
N ALA A 15 10.22 10.52 -2.27
CA ALA A 15 10.78 11.68 -2.97
C ALA A 15 12.32 11.65 -2.97
N ASN A 16 12.94 11.11 -1.91
CA ASN A 16 14.39 11.04 -1.74
C ASN A 16 15.03 9.80 -2.41
N MET A 17 14.23 8.94 -3.05
CA MET A 17 14.72 7.75 -3.72
C MET A 17 15.00 8.01 -5.20
N ASP A 18 16.07 7.41 -5.70
CA ASP A 18 16.32 7.37 -7.14
C ASP A 18 15.42 6.34 -7.85
N TRP A 19 15.02 6.67 -9.07
CA TRP A 19 14.37 5.72 -9.95
C TRP A 19 15.37 4.70 -10.49
N ILE A 20 15.05 3.42 -10.39
CA ILE A 20 15.82 2.35 -11.00
C ILE A 20 15.03 1.72 -12.16
N THR A 21 15.74 1.30 -13.21
CA THR A 21 15.14 0.64 -14.37
C THR A 21 14.58 -0.74 -13.99
N SER A 22 13.41 -1.08 -14.54
CA SER A 22 12.89 -2.44 -14.53
C SER A 22 13.40 -3.21 -15.77
N PRO A 23 13.22 -4.54 -15.83
CA PRO A 23 13.48 -5.30 -17.05
C PRO A 23 12.65 -4.88 -18.25
N ALA A 24 11.45 -4.31 -18.02
CA ALA A 24 10.60 -3.78 -19.08
C ALA A 24 11.05 -2.38 -19.50
N ALA A 25 11.19 -2.16 -20.80
CA ALA A 25 11.57 -0.87 -21.35
C ALA A 25 10.52 0.20 -21.02
N GLY A 26 10.98 1.39 -20.60
CA GLY A 26 10.11 2.50 -20.24
C GLY A 26 9.43 2.36 -18.88
N VAL A 27 9.79 1.37 -18.07
CA VAL A 27 9.26 1.22 -16.71
C VAL A 27 10.36 1.40 -15.69
N LEU A 28 10.12 2.29 -14.74
CA LEU A 28 11.02 2.62 -13.64
C LEU A 28 10.35 2.24 -12.30
N ARG A 29 11.15 2.05 -11.26
CA ARG A 29 10.63 1.69 -9.92
C ARG A 29 11.49 2.25 -8.80
N LYS A 30 10.81 2.50 -7.67
CA LYS A 30 11.38 2.76 -6.36
C LYS A 30 10.95 1.62 -5.46
N PRO A 31 11.79 0.60 -5.23
CA PRO A 31 11.41 -0.54 -4.39
C PRO A 31 11.38 -0.13 -2.92
N LEU A 32 10.27 -0.41 -2.22
CA LEU A 32 10.08 -0.14 -0.80
C LEU A 32 10.37 -1.38 0.04
N GLU A 33 9.88 -2.53 -0.41
CA GLU A 33 10.25 -3.85 0.11
C GLU A 33 10.34 -4.86 -1.02
N ARG A 34 11.22 -5.86 -0.89
CA ARG A 34 11.44 -6.82 -1.95
C ARG A 34 12.14 -8.09 -1.46
N GLU A 35 11.51 -9.24 -1.71
CA GLU A 35 12.05 -10.54 -1.37
C GLU A 35 13.21 -10.95 -2.29
N ALA A 36 13.01 -10.88 -3.60
CA ALA A 36 14.03 -11.22 -4.59
C ALA A 36 14.08 -10.17 -5.70
N LYS A 37 15.08 -10.27 -6.60
CA LYS A 37 15.31 -9.25 -7.62
C LYS A 37 14.10 -9.04 -8.54
N GLU A 38 13.47 -10.12 -9.01
CA GLU A 38 12.38 -10.07 -9.99
C GLU A 38 11.21 -11.02 -9.63
N SER A 39 11.09 -11.45 -8.37
CA SER A 39 10.04 -12.37 -7.93
C SER A 39 9.77 -12.25 -6.46
N GLY A 40 8.67 -12.87 -6.00
CA GLY A 40 8.27 -12.89 -4.59
C GLY A 40 7.56 -11.64 -4.15
N HIS A 41 7.42 -11.52 -2.84
CA HIS A 41 6.79 -10.39 -2.15
C HIS A 41 7.46 -9.06 -2.51
N THR A 42 6.68 -8.09 -2.95
CA THR A 42 7.20 -6.79 -3.39
C THR A 42 6.19 -5.68 -3.15
N THR A 43 6.67 -4.55 -2.61
CA THR A 43 5.97 -3.25 -2.60
C THR A 43 6.86 -2.21 -3.28
N SER A 44 6.32 -1.44 -4.21
CA SER A 44 7.09 -0.45 -4.97
C SER A 44 6.23 0.73 -5.41
N ILE A 45 6.86 1.89 -5.61
CA ILE A 45 6.35 2.90 -6.53
C ILE A 45 6.85 2.56 -7.92
N VAL A 46 5.96 2.49 -8.90
CA VAL A 46 6.27 2.12 -10.29
C VAL A 46 5.85 3.24 -11.21
N GLN A 47 6.73 3.63 -12.14
CA GLN A 47 6.45 4.62 -13.16
C GLN A 47 6.51 3.99 -14.54
N TYR A 48 5.44 4.13 -15.30
CA TYR A 48 5.41 3.89 -16.73
C TYR A 48 5.67 5.21 -17.45
N LEU A 49 6.67 5.25 -18.31
CA LEU A 49 6.85 6.35 -19.23
C LEU A 49 5.77 6.27 -20.33
N PRO A 50 5.48 7.37 -21.04
CA PRO A 50 4.54 7.34 -22.17
C PRO A 50 4.87 6.21 -23.16
N ASP A 51 3.82 5.55 -23.67
CA ASP A 51 3.87 4.45 -24.62
C ASP A 51 4.63 3.19 -24.11
N SER A 52 4.72 3.03 -22.79
CA SER A 52 5.33 1.84 -22.20
C SER A 52 4.32 0.73 -21.97
N ALA A 53 4.79 -0.52 -22.08
CA ALA A 53 3.98 -1.72 -21.89
C ALA A 53 4.79 -2.86 -21.26
N PHE A 54 4.09 -3.73 -20.53
CA PHE A 54 4.59 -5.03 -20.13
C PHE A 54 3.98 -6.12 -21.00
N ALA A 55 4.78 -7.15 -21.30
CA ALA A 55 4.24 -8.40 -21.82
C ALA A 55 3.25 -9.01 -20.81
N SER A 56 2.29 -9.77 -21.32
CA SER A 56 1.35 -10.49 -20.45
C SER A 56 2.11 -11.35 -19.44
N HIS A 57 1.72 -11.22 -18.17
CA HIS A 57 2.36 -11.90 -17.04
C HIS A 57 1.34 -12.30 -15.97
N PRO A 58 1.58 -13.43 -15.28
CA PRO A 58 0.71 -13.90 -14.21
C PRO A 58 1.05 -13.27 -12.86
N HIS A 59 0.06 -13.23 -11.97
CA HIS A 59 0.17 -12.84 -10.57
C HIS A 59 -0.06 -14.06 -9.66
N PRO A 60 0.96 -14.86 -9.33
CA PRO A 60 0.79 -16.11 -8.58
C PRO A 60 0.06 -15.94 -7.24
N LEU A 61 0.39 -14.89 -6.49
CA LEU A 61 -0.25 -14.52 -5.22
C LEU A 61 -0.82 -13.09 -5.26
N GLY A 62 -1.40 -12.73 -6.41
CA GLY A 62 -2.15 -11.50 -6.59
C GLY A 62 -1.31 -10.23 -6.77
N GLU A 63 -2.02 -9.19 -7.16
CA GLU A 63 -1.50 -7.85 -7.37
C GLU A 63 -2.50 -6.81 -6.84
N GLU A 64 -1.99 -5.81 -6.12
CA GLU A 64 -2.75 -4.67 -5.63
C GLU A 64 -2.13 -3.38 -6.17
N ILE A 65 -2.94 -2.50 -6.74
CA ILE A 65 -2.51 -1.25 -7.36
C ILE A 65 -3.36 -0.09 -6.86
N LEU A 66 -2.72 1.01 -6.52
CA LEU A 66 -3.35 2.34 -6.48
C LEU A 66 -2.68 3.21 -7.54
N VAL A 67 -3.46 3.73 -8.49
CA VAL A 67 -2.96 4.66 -9.51
C VAL A 67 -2.80 6.04 -8.87
N LEU A 68 -1.55 6.50 -8.74
CA LEU A 68 -1.22 7.77 -8.10
C LEU A 68 -1.33 8.94 -9.10
N GLU A 69 -0.86 8.73 -10.33
CA GLU A 69 -0.85 9.73 -11.40
C GLU A 69 -1.04 9.08 -12.77
N GLY A 70 -1.58 9.85 -13.73
CA GLY A 70 -1.73 9.42 -15.12
C GLY A 70 -2.83 8.40 -15.32
N VAL A 71 -2.65 7.51 -16.31
CA VAL A 71 -3.61 6.47 -16.67
C VAL A 71 -2.89 5.14 -16.87
N PHE A 72 -3.20 4.19 -16.01
CA PHE A 72 -2.83 2.79 -16.19
C PHE A 72 -3.90 2.08 -17.02
N SER A 73 -3.50 1.16 -17.89
CA SER A 73 -4.43 0.46 -18.78
C SER A 73 -4.05 -1.02 -18.89
N ASP A 74 -5.06 -1.85 -19.11
CA ASP A 74 -4.90 -3.25 -19.54
C ASP A 74 -6.00 -3.61 -20.56
N GLU A 75 -6.12 -4.89 -20.93
CA GLU A 75 -7.16 -5.36 -21.85
C GLU A 75 -8.59 -5.19 -21.32
N SER A 76 -8.76 -4.91 -20.03
CA SER A 76 -10.08 -4.71 -19.39
C SER A 76 -10.52 -3.26 -19.38
N GLY A 77 -9.58 -2.30 -19.58
CA GLY A 77 -9.92 -0.89 -19.62
C GLY A 77 -8.80 0.06 -19.19
N ASP A 78 -9.19 1.32 -19.04
CA ASP A 78 -8.34 2.42 -18.60
C ASP A 78 -8.66 2.77 -17.14
N TYR A 79 -7.62 2.97 -16.33
CA TYR A 79 -7.66 3.26 -14.91
C TYR A 79 -6.93 4.58 -14.62
N PRO A 80 -7.63 5.70 -14.51
CA PRO A 80 -7.02 7.00 -14.22
C PRO A 80 -6.53 7.08 -12.76
N ALA A 81 -5.78 8.14 -12.44
CA ALA A 81 -5.37 8.45 -11.07
C ALA A 81 -6.55 8.38 -10.10
N GLY A 82 -6.34 7.74 -8.94
CA GLY A 82 -7.38 7.41 -7.96
C GLY A 82 -8.03 6.05 -8.18
N SER A 83 -7.71 5.31 -9.25
CA SER A 83 -8.21 3.94 -9.42
C SER A 83 -7.49 2.99 -8.46
N TYR A 84 -8.28 2.22 -7.70
CA TYR A 84 -7.81 1.10 -6.88
C TYR A 84 -8.17 -0.22 -7.52
N ILE A 85 -7.18 -1.09 -7.66
CA ILE A 85 -7.27 -2.33 -8.44
C ILE A 85 -6.73 -3.49 -7.61
N ARG A 86 -7.47 -4.60 -7.56
CA ARG A 86 -6.98 -5.89 -7.07
C ARG A 86 -7.15 -6.95 -8.14
N ASN A 87 -6.09 -7.63 -8.45
CA ASN A 87 -6.02 -8.77 -9.34
C ASN A 87 -5.72 -10.02 -8.48
N PRO A 88 -6.66 -10.97 -8.34
CA PRO A 88 -6.52 -12.09 -7.42
C PRO A 88 -5.40 -13.07 -7.83
N PRO A 89 -4.99 -13.98 -6.92
CA PRO A 89 -4.06 -15.05 -7.23
C PRO A 89 -4.44 -15.82 -8.50
N GLY A 90 -3.45 -16.04 -9.38
CA GLY A 90 -3.63 -16.71 -10.65
C GLY A 90 -4.18 -15.85 -11.79
N SER A 91 -4.50 -14.59 -11.55
CA SER A 91 -4.84 -13.63 -12.61
C SER A 91 -3.63 -13.34 -13.50
N GLN A 92 -3.91 -12.82 -14.69
CA GLN A 92 -2.88 -12.29 -15.59
C GLN A 92 -3.43 -11.14 -16.40
N HIS A 93 -2.56 -10.24 -16.85
CA HIS A 93 -2.88 -9.16 -17.77
C HIS A 93 -1.65 -8.71 -18.58
N ALA A 94 -1.87 -7.84 -19.57
CA ALA A 94 -0.84 -7.17 -20.36
C ALA A 94 -0.96 -5.65 -20.17
N PRO A 95 -0.38 -5.09 -19.10
CA PRO A 95 -0.57 -3.68 -18.76
C PRO A 95 0.27 -2.75 -19.61
N PHE A 96 -0.27 -1.54 -19.84
CA PHE A 96 0.40 -0.49 -20.57
C PHE A 96 -0.03 0.91 -20.07
N SER A 97 0.69 1.94 -20.51
CA SER A 97 0.26 3.32 -20.32
C SER A 97 0.63 4.14 -21.56
N ARG A 98 -0.36 4.76 -22.20
CA ARG A 98 -0.13 5.63 -23.37
C ARG A 98 0.40 7.00 -22.98
N GLN A 99 -0.08 7.53 -21.86
CA GLN A 99 0.27 8.88 -21.40
C GLN A 99 1.35 8.86 -20.31
N GLY A 100 1.71 7.68 -19.82
CA GLY A 100 2.49 7.50 -18.61
C GLY A 100 1.60 7.47 -17.37
N CYS A 101 2.08 6.77 -16.33
CA CYS A 101 1.43 6.73 -15.02
C CYS A 101 2.42 6.42 -13.91
N THR A 102 2.04 6.79 -12.69
CA THR A 102 2.75 6.42 -11.46
C THR A 102 1.80 5.60 -10.59
N LEU A 103 2.28 4.47 -10.10
CA LEU A 103 1.51 3.49 -9.36
C LEU A 103 2.15 3.19 -8.01
N PHE A 104 1.34 2.92 -6.99
CA PHE A 104 1.73 2.15 -5.82
C PHE A 104 1.31 0.70 -6.06
N VAL A 105 2.26 -0.22 -6.02
CA VAL A 105 2.06 -1.63 -6.43
C VAL A 105 2.52 -2.58 -5.35
N LYS A 106 1.70 -3.58 -5.05
CA LYS A 106 2.02 -4.71 -4.16
C LYS A 106 1.82 -6.02 -4.92
N LEU A 107 2.85 -6.86 -4.95
CA LEU A 107 2.83 -8.15 -5.64
C LEU A 107 3.07 -9.30 -4.66
N ASN A 108 2.33 -10.38 -4.85
CA ASN A 108 2.46 -11.63 -4.07
C ASN A 108 2.22 -11.44 -2.57
N HIS A 109 1.23 -10.63 -2.21
CA HIS A 109 0.82 -10.35 -0.84
C HIS A 109 -0.44 -11.08 -0.41
N PHE A 110 -1.24 -11.61 -1.34
CA PHE A 110 -2.57 -12.11 -1.03
C PHE A 110 -2.54 -13.52 -0.43
N SER A 111 -3.48 -13.79 0.46
CA SER A 111 -3.85 -15.16 0.77
C SER A 111 -4.25 -15.88 -0.51
N PRO A 112 -3.84 -17.14 -0.73
CA PRO A 112 -4.28 -17.92 -1.89
C PRO A 112 -5.82 -18.07 -1.98
N ASN A 113 -6.52 -17.83 -0.88
CA ASN A 113 -7.99 -17.93 -0.79
C ASN A 113 -8.70 -16.59 -1.04
N ASP A 114 -7.96 -15.48 -1.11
CA ASP A 114 -8.52 -14.16 -1.44
C ASP A 114 -8.65 -14.00 -2.95
N LEU A 115 -9.77 -14.46 -3.48
CA LEU A 115 -10.05 -14.47 -4.92
C LEU A 115 -10.85 -13.25 -5.39
N ALA A 116 -10.99 -12.21 -4.55
CA ALA A 116 -11.75 -11.02 -4.90
C ALA A 116 -11.00 -10.17 -5.94
N GLN A 117 -11.63 -10.01 -7.11
CA GLN A 117 -11.24 -8.98 -8.07
C GLN A 117 -11.94 -7.68 -7.73
N VAL A 118 -11.18 -6.59 -7.56
CA VAL A 118 -11.72 -5.29 -7.15
C VAL A 118 -11.31 -4.21 -8.14
N ARG A 119 -12.25 -3.31 -8.44
CA ARG A 119 -12.05 -2.09 -9.24
C ARG A 119 -12.86 -0.98 -8.59
N ILE A 120 -12.19 0.01 -7.99
CA ILE A 120 -12.83 1.16 -7.33
C ILE A 120 -12.24 2.45 -7.89
N ASP A 121 -13.11 3.34 -8.33
CA ASP A 121 -12.75 4.73 -8.57
C ASP A 121 -12.88 5.50 -7.25
N THR A 122 -11.74 5.80 -6.61
CA THR A 122 -11.72 6.48 -5.30
C THR A 122 -12.12 7.96 -5.39
N GLN A 123 -12.19 8.53 -6.59
CA GLN A 123 -12.67 9.90 -6.77
C GLN A 123 -14.20 9.99 -6.65
N SER A 124 -14.92 8.92 -6.97
CA SER A 124 -16.37 8.85 -6.92
C SER A 124 -16.93 7.94 -5.82
N ALA A 125 -16.12 7.07 -5.24
CA ALA A 125 -16.54 6.17 -4.17
C ALA A 125 -16.88 6.94 -2.87
N PRO A 126 -17.90 6.50 -2.12
CA PRO A 126 -18.36 7.24 -0.94
C PRO A 126 -17.39 7.10 0.23
N TRP A 127 -17.17 8.23 0.91
CA TRP A 127 -16.56 8.26 2.24
C TRP A 127 -17.59 7.93 3.31
N GLN A 128 -17.19 7.21 4.33
CA GLN A 128 -18.00 6.82 5.47
C GLN A 128 -17.44 7.45 6.75
N PRO A 129 -18.27 7.82 7.72
CA PRO A 129 -17.80 8.28 9.03
C PRO A 129 -16.89 7.21 9.66
N GLY A 130 -15.71 7.64 10.11
CA GLY A 130 -14.77 6.86 10.91
C GLY A 130 -14.88 7.18 12.40
N GLN A 131 -13.84 6.87 13.14
CA GLN A 131 -13.73 7.25 14.55
C GLN A 131 -13.26 8.70 14.67
N GLY A 132 -13.81 9.47 15.61
CA GLY A 132 -13.53 10.90 15.75
C GLY A 132 -14.02 11.69 14.54
N GLY A 133 -13.20 12.56 14.00
CA GLY A 133 -13.48 13.32 12.80
C GLY A 133 -13.02 12.63 11.50
N LEU A 134 -12.51 11.41 11.57
CA LEU A 134 -12.01 10.69 10.39
C LEU A 134 -13.13 10.30 9.42
N GLU A 135 -12.79 10.28 8.15
CA GLU A 135 -13.61 9.66 7.11
C GLU A 135 -12.83 8.49 6.49
N VAL A 136 -13.50 7.37 6.27
CA VAL A 136 -12.91 6.14 5.76
C VAL A 136 -13.58 5.74 4.46
N MET A 137 -12.78 5.39 3.46
CA MET A 137 -13.24 4.74 2.24
C MET A 137 -12.71 3.32 2.22
N PRO A 138 -13.51 2.30 2.60
CA PRO A 138 -13.09 0.91 2.54
C PRO A 138 -12.79 0.51 1.10
N LEU A 139 -11.63 -0.11 0.86
CA LEU A 139 -11.21 -0.60 -0.45
C LEU A 139 -11.28 -2.12 -0.54
N HIS A 140 -10.83 -2.82 0.50
CA HIS A 140 -10.87 -4.28 0.58
C HIS A 140 -10.84 -4.78 2.02
N HIS A 141 -11.39 -5.97 2.22
CA HIS A 141 -11.34 -6.71 3.48
C HIS A 141 -11.28 -8.21 3.20
N PHE A 142 -10.34 -8.89 3.84
CA PHE A 142 -10.26 -10.35 3.84
C PHE A 142 -9.65 -10.85 5.16
N GLU A 143 -10.41 -11.65 5.92
CA GLU A 143 -10.03 -12.14 7.27
C GLU A 143 -9.64 -10.96 8.20
N THR A 144 -8.36 -10.89 8.60
CA THR A 144 -7.82 -9.80 9.44
C THR A 144 -7.30 -8.61 8.64
N GLU A 145 -7.15 -8.76 7.33
CA GLU A 145 -6.63 -7.72 6.44
C GLU A 145 -7.70 -6.68 6.11
N HIS A 146 -7.39 -5.42 6.29
CA HIS A 146 -8.22 -4.29 5.89
C HIS A 146 -7.39 -3.31 5.08
N THR A 147 -7.93 -2.87 3.95
CA THR A 147 -7.34 -1.81 3.11
C THR A 147 -8.34 -0.68 2.95
N ALA A 148 -7.91 0.55 3.16
CA ALA A 148 -8.78 1.73 3.06
C ALA A 148 -7.99 2.98 2.67
N LEU A 149 -8.71 4.01 2.18
CA LEU A 149 -8.27 5.39 2.30
C LEU A 149 -8.86 5.98 3.57
N VAL A 150 -8.05 6.78 4.28
CA VAL A 150 -8.50 7.51 5.46
C VAL A 150 -8.19 8.98 5.28
N ARG A 151 -9.23 9.82 5.41
CA ARG A 151 -9.12 11.27 5.41
C ARG A 151 -9.15 11.79 6.84
N TRP A 152 -8.15 12.56 7.17
CA TRP A 152 -7.95 13.22 8.46
C TRP A 152 -8.25 14.70 8.29
N PRO A 153 -9.26 15.28 8.95
CA PRO A 153 -9.45 16.72 8.93
C PRO A 153 -8.32 17.43 9.68
N ALA A 154 -8.05 18.68 9.33
CA ALA A 154 -7.02 19.48 9.96
C ALA A 154 -7.18 19.54 11.49
N GLY A 155 -6.11 19.28 12.23
CA GLY A 155 -6.10 19.30 13.70
C GLY A 155 -6.58 18.01 14.36
N GLU A 156 -6.97 17.00 13.61
CA GLU A 156 -7.43 15.71 14.16
C GLU A 156 -6.30 15.00 14.91
N ARG A 157 -6.68 14.39 16.04
CA ARG A 157 -5.78 13.57 16.87
C ARG A 157 -6.48 12.27 17.22
N PHE A 158 -5.77 11.17 17.03
CA PHE A 158 -6.28 9.86 17.38
C PHE A 158 -5.70 9.40 18.72
N GLN A 159 -6.42 8.55 19.43
CA GLN A 159 -5.92 7.97 20.68
C GLN A 159 -4.79 6.97 20.40
N PRO A 160 -3.89 6.71 21.37
CA PRO A 160 -2.93 5.61 21.28
C PRO A 160 -3.63 4.29 21.00
N HIS A 161 -3.13 3.55 20.03
CA HIS A 161 -3.71 2.26 19.63
C HIS A 161 -2.67 1.32 19.06
N ARG A 162 -3.02 0.03 19.00
CA ARG A 162 -2.15 -1.04 18.51
C ARG A 162 -2.69 -1.69 17.26
N HIS A 163 -1.78 -2.13 16.39
CA HIS A 163 -2.10 -2.79 15.14
C HIS A 163 -1.84 -4.29 15.20
N PHE A 164 -2.89 -5.09 15.44
CA PHE A 164 -2.80 -6.54 15.28
C PHE A 164 -2.55 -6.87 13.82
N GLY A 165 -1.50 -7.68 13.53
CA GLY A 165 -1.08 -7.95 12.16
C GLY A 165 -0.41 -6.76 11.47
N GLY A 166 0.07 -5.75 12.25
CA GLY A 166 0.82 -4.60 11.74
C GLY A 166 0.00 -3.61 10.93
N GLU A 167 0.68 -2.57 10.50
CA GLU A 167 0.13 -1.48 9.69
C GLU A 167 1.11 -1.08 8.59
N GLU A 168 0.56 -0.68 7.45
CA GLU A 168 1.27 -0.05 6.35
C GLU A 168 0.52 1.20 5.91
N ILE A 169 1.23 2.31 5.72
CA ILE A 169 0.69 3.60 5.31
C ILE A 169 1.47 4.11 4.10
N LEU A 170 0.75 4.65 3.10
CA LEU A 170 1.30 5.59 2.13
C LEU A 170 0.57 6.92 2.30
N VAL A 171 1.30 7.99 2.61
CA VAL A 171 0.74 9.34 2.72
C VAL A 171 0.48 9.87 1.31
N LEU A 172 -0.80 10.04 0.94
CA LEU A 172 -1.20 10.48 -0.40
C LEU A 172 -1.22 11.99 -0.54
N SER A 173 -1.65 12.70 0.52
CA SER A 173 -1.64 14.17 0.57
C SER A 173 -1.54 14.65 2.00
N GLY A 174 -1.09 15.90 2.18
CA GLY A 174 -0.91 16.47 3.51
C GLY A 174 0.36 15.97 4.20
N GLU A 175 0.28 15.81 5.50
CA GLU A 175 1.39 15.39 6.36
C GLU A 175 0.85 14.59 7.56
N PHE A 176 1.22 13.33 7.63
CA PHE A 176 0.89 12.44 8.74
C PHE A 176 1.96 12.53 9.83
N ARG A 177 1.59 12.44 11.09
CA ARG A 177 2.51 12.57 12.23
C ARG A 177 2.17 11.57 13.31
N ASP A 178 3.20 11.13 14.03
CA ASP A 178 3.09 10.42 15.31
C ASP A 178 4.25 10.85 16.24
N GLU A 179 4.39 10.20 17.40
CA GLU A 179 5.45 10.47 18.36
C GLU A 179 6.85 10.12 17.83
N HIS A 180 6.95 9.41 16.70
CA HIS A 180 8.21 8.97 16.13
C HIS A 180 8.68 9.87 14.98
N GLY A 181 7.76 10.63 14.34
CA GLY A 181 8.16 11.46 13.23
C GLY A 181 7.06 12.26 12.54
N VAL A 182 7.49 12.89 11.46
CA VAL A 182 6.68 13.72 10.57
C VAL A 182 6.83 13.15 9.16
N TYR A 183 5.71 12.85 8.52
CA TYR A 183 5.66 12.06 7.29
C TYR A 183 4.90 12.83 6.21
N PRO A 184 5.61 13.58 5.34
CA PRO A 184 4.98 14.31 4.24
C PRO A 184 4.40 13.38 3.17
N ALA A 185 3.56 13.92 2.28
CA ALA A 185 3.04 13.20 1.13
C ALA A 185 4.15 12.47 0.36
N GLY A 186 3.88 11.22 -0.05
CA GLY A 186 4.85 10.32 -0.67
C GLY A 186 5.68 9.52 0.33
N THR A 187 5.51 9.69 1.64
CA THR A 187 6.16 8.81 2.62
C THR A 187 5.41 7.49 2.73
N TRP A 188 6.16 6.40 2.67
CA TRP A 188 5.69 5.06 2.97
C TRP A 188 6.20 4.60 4.33
N LEU A 189 5.29 4.08 5.17
CA LEU A 189 5.58 3.53 6.48
C LEU A 189 5.13 2.08 6.57
N ARG A 190 5.86 1.26 7.32
CA ARG A 190 5.43 -0.07 7.73
C ARG A 190 5.77 -0.30 9.18
N SER A 191 4.77 -0.58 9.99
CA SER A 191 4.87 -0.79 11.43
C SER A 191 4.54 -2.26 11.77
N PRO A 192 5.36 -2.94 12.60
CA PRO A 192 5.23 -4.36 12.87
C PRO A 192 3.95 -4.73 13.64
N HIS A 193 3.69 -6.04 13.72
CA HIS A 193 2.63 -6.59 14.57
C HIS A 193 2.73 -6.06 16.00
N LEU A 194 1.59 -5.61 16.56
CA LEU A 194 1.44 -5.00 17.89
C LEU A 194 2.21 -3.69 18.08
N SER A 195 2.70 -3.06 17.01
CA SER A 195 3.18 -1.68 17.10
C SER A 195 2.09 -0.77 17.65
N GLU A 196 2.51 0.23 18.40
CA GLU A 196 1.64 1.23 19.02
C GLU A 196 2.09 2.61 18.60
N HIS A 197 1.15 3.48 18.27
CA HIS A 197 1.44 4.87 18.02
C HIS A 197 0.26 5.79 18.40
N PHE A 198 0.54 7.08 18.45
CA PHE A 198 -0.41 8.16 18.71
C PHE A 198 -0.41 9.15 17.54
N PRO A 199 -1.18 8.91 16.47
CA PRO A 199 -1.11 9.75 15.26
C PRO A 199 -1.97 11.01 15.38
N TRP A 200 -1.52 12.06 14.67
CA TRP A 200 -2.25 13.31 14.48
C TRP A 200 -1.87 13.99 13.17
N VAL A 201 -2.67 14.98 12.78
CA VAL A 201 -2.37 15.84 11.64
C VAL A 201 -2.60 17.30 11.99
N GLU A 202 -1.86 18.22 11.36
CA GLU A 202 -2.07 19.67 11.51
C GLU A 202 -2.88 20.26 10.36
N GLN A 203 -2.82 19.64 9.21
CA GLN A 203 -3.58 19.98 8.00
C GLN A 203 -4.36 18.77 7.51
N GLU A 204 -5.34 18.98 6.64
CA GLU A 204 -6.04 17.86 6.03
C GLU A 204 -5.06 16.89 5.37
N THR A 205 -5.19 15.62 5.70
CA THR A 205 -4.26 14.55 5.26
C THR A 205 -5.05 13.35 4.79
N VAL A 206 -4.66 12.78 3.66
CA VAL A 206 -5.21 11.53 3.16
C VAL A 206 -4.12 10.48 3.11
N ILE A 207 -4.41 9.32 3.68
CA ILE A 207 -3.52 8.16 3.65
C ILE A 207 -4.20 6.96 2.99
N PHE A 208 -3.43 6.16 2.27
CA PHE A 208 -3.74 4.77 2.03
C PHE A 208 -3.24 3.99 3.24
N VAL A 209 -4.07 3.14 3.83
CA VAL A 209 -3.70 2.31 4.98
C VAL A 209 -4.09 0.87 4.75
N LYS A 210 -3.19 -0.04 5.16
CA LYS A 210 -3.40 -1.48 5.16
C LYS A 210 -3.02 -2.03 6.52
N THR A 211 -3.94 -2.76 7.17
CA THR A 211 -3.72 -3.33 8.51
C THR A 211 -4.02 -4.82 8.52
N GLY A 212 -3.45 -5.53 9.49
CA GLY A 212 -3.77 -6.93 9.74
C GLY A 212 -3.15 -7.93 8.76
N HIS A 213 -2.24 -7.51 7.88
CA HIS A 213 -1.68 -8.28 6.77
C HIS A 213 -0.24 -8.77 7.00
N LEU A 214 0.45 -8.24 8.02
CA LEU A 214 1.82 -8.62 8.31
C LEU A 214 1.90 -9.90 9.14
N PRO A 215 2.98 -10.68 9.00
CA PRO A 215 3.18 -11.88 9.78
C PRO A 215 3.13 -11.60 11.29
N LEU A 216 2.43 -12.45 12.01
CA LEU A 216 2.45 -12.47 13.48
C LEU A 216 3.80 -13.04 13.90
N ASN A 217 4.66 -12.22 14.48
CA ASN A 217 5.96 -12.68 14.97
C ASN A 217 5.75 -13.78 16.02
N SER A 218 6.25 -14.98 15.75
CA SER A 218 6.18 -16.14 16.65
C SER A 218 7.03 -16.01 17.93
N GLN A 219 7.57 -14.84 18.26
CA GLN A 219 8.41 -14.59 19.43
C GLN A 219 7.70 -13.89 20.60
N SER A 220 6.41 -13.61 20.54
CA SER A 220 5.64 -13.29 21.72
C SER A 220 5.05 -14.56 22.37
N GLN A 221 5.88 -15.56 22.66
CA GLN A 221 5.53 -16.53 23.67
C GLN A 221 5.44 -15.76 25.00
N LEU A 222 4.26 -15.78 25.60
CA LEU A 222 4.07 -15.38 27.00
C LEU A 222 5.16 -16.06 27.86
N PRO A 223 5.75 -15.36 28.82
CA PRO A 223 6.67 -16.03 29.72
C PRO A 223 5.94 -17.24 30.35
N ASP A 224 6.55 -18.41 30.21
CA ASP A 224 6.12 -19.59 30.95
C ASP A 224 6.01 -19.19 32.42
N THR A 225 4.80 -19.11 32.91
CA THR A 225 4.55 -19.08 34.36
C THR A 225 4.71 -20.50 34.84
N ASP A 226 5.97 -20.89 35.06
CA ASP A 226 6.26 -22.05 35.91
C ASP A 226 5.84 -21.73 37.36
N LEU A 227 4.84 -22.47 37.81
CA LEU A 227 4.51 -22.65 39.23
C LEU A 227 5.46 -23.66 39.87
#